data_e5a0609ffc15266bd53343b17b527f2d
#
_entry.id   e5a0609ffc15266bd53343b17b527f2d
#
_cell.length_a   1.000
_cell.length_b   1.000
_cell.length_c   1.000
_cell.angle_alpha   90.00
_cell.angle_beta   90.00
_cell.angle_gamma   90.00
#
_symmetry.space_group_name_H-M   'P 1'
#
loop_
_entity.id
_entity.type
_entity.pdbx_description
1 polymer ?
#
loop_
_entity_poly.entity_id
_entity_poly.type
_entity_poly.pdbx_seq_one_letter_code
_entity_poly.pdbx_strand_id
1 'polypeptide(L)'
;MGIHFDWRYGVVTVALLAAIYVSSSIPDLSAAQSDPLMLLAQNLAHTPVFAALAFCWLRALSRPLEISAPAYAGAALAAGACAVMDEWHQASVPGRYASVGDLCLDAAGIGAMLVIVRLTRLRAGAVRASQPSTS
;
A
#
# COMPACT_ATOMS: atom_id res chain seq x y z
N MET A 1 -18.63 -3.63 -17.80
CA MET A 1 -17.92 -4.24 -16.66
C MET A 1 -17.79 -3.18 -15.58
N GLY A 2 -18.67 -3.17 -14.54
CA GLY A 2 -18.70 -2.14 -13.51
C GLY A 2 -17.62 -2.38 -12.45
N ILE A 3 -16.95 -1.33 -12.00
CA ILE A 3 -16.10 -1.36 -10.81
C ILE A 3 -17.03 -1.64 -9.62
N HIS A 4 -16.75 -2.71 -8.88
CA HIS A 4 -17.43 -3.00 -7.63
C HIS A 4 -16.64 -2.36 -6.49
N PHE A 5 -17.31 -1.58 -5.65
CA PHE A 5 -16.67 -0.96 -4.49
C PHE A 5 -17.11 -1.67 -3.21
N ASP A 6 -16.17 -2.30 -2.50
CA ASP A 6 -16.41 -2.88 -1.17
C ASP A 6 -16.12 -1.83 -0.09
N TRP A 7 -17.18 -1.30 0.48
CA TRP A 7 -17.11 -0.23 1.49
C TRP A 7 -16.33 -0.62 2.75
N ARG A 8 -16.27 -1.93 3.09
CA ARG A 8 -15.55 -2.42 4.28
C ARG A 8 -14.06 -2.14 4.15
N TYR A 9 -13.48 -2.48 2.98
CA TYR A 9 -12.10 -2.14 2.68
C TYR A 9 -11.92 -0.64 2.46
N GLY A 10 -12.93 0.07 1.98
CA GLY A 10 -12.91 1.52 1.91
C GLY A 10 -12.75 2.18 3.29
N VAL A 11 -13.47 1.71 4.31
CA VAL A 11 -13.32 2.20 5.69
C VAL A 11 -11.91 1.94 6.24
N VAL A 12 -11.37 0.72 6.01
CA VAL A 12 -10.00 0.39 6.43
C VAL A 12 -8.98 1.27 5.71
N THR A 13 -9.17 1.53 4.41
CA THR A 13 -8.33 2.44 3.63
C THR A 13 -8.31 3.84 4.24
N VAL A 14 -9.48 4.39 4.57
CA VAL A 14 -9.59 5.72 5.20
C VAL A 14 -8.90 5.74 6.57
N ALA A 15 -9.08 4.70 7.38
CA ALA A 15 -8.41 4.59 8.67
C ALA A 15 -6.87 4.53 8.54
N LEU A 16 -6.36 3.78 7.56
CA LEU A 16 -4.92 3.73 7.26
C LEU A 16 -4.40 5.10 6.80
N LEU A 17 -5.13 5.78 5.90
CA LEU A 17 -4.75 7.12 5.43
C LEU A 17 -4.72 8.13 6.58
N ALA A 18 -5.70 8.07 7.48
CA ALA A 18 -5.70 8.92 8.68
C ALA A 18 -4.50 8.61 9.59
N ALA A 19 -4.16 7.34 9.78
CA ALA A 19 -2.99 6.95 10.57
C ALA A 19 -1.68 7.42 9.93
N ILE A 20 -1.53 7.28 8.61
CA ILE A 20 -0.38 7.79 7.85
C ILE A 20 -0.30 9.31 8.05
N TYR A 21 -1.38 10.05 7.79
CA TYR A 21 -1.40 11.50 7.92
C TYR A 21 -1.02 11.97 9.33
N VAL A 22 -1.57 11.35 10.37
CA VAL A 22 -1.25 11.69 11.77
C VAL A 22 0.22 11.40 12.06
N SER A 23 0.76 10.24 11.68
CA SER A 23 2.17 9.89 11.91
C SER A 23 3.12 10.80 11.14
N SER A 24 2.78 11.15 9.91
CA SER A 24 3.56 12.04 9.04
C SER A 24 3.52 13.50 9.51
N SER A 25 2.48 13.89 10.25
CA SER A 25 2.32 15.23 10.82
C SER A 25 3.10 15.47 12.10
N ILE A 26 3.68 14.43 12.71
CA ILE A 26 4.47 14.59 13.94
C ILE A 26 5.84 15.16 13.57
N PRO A 27 6.18 16.39 14.09
CA PRO A 27 7.50 16.96 13.87
C PRO A 27 8.60 16.06 14.45
N ASP A 28 9.66 15.85 13.72
CA ASP A 28 10.84 15.17 14.24
C ASP A 28 11.89 16.20 14.68
N LEU A 29 11.80 16.59 15.93
CA LEU A 29 12.71 17.58 16.55
C LEU A 29 13.89 16.90 17.26
N SER A 30 14.05 15.58 17.15
CA SER A 30 15.10 14.84 17.84
C SER A 30 16.43 14.90 17.10
N ALA A 31 17.53 15.03 17.87
CA ALA A 31 18.89 14.91 17.35
C ALA A 31 19.18 13.51 16.74
N ALA A 32 18.28 12.56 16.89
CA ALA A 32 18.36 11.20 16.31
C ALA A 32 18.27 11.19 14.78
N GLN A 33 17.83 12.28 14.15
CA GLN A 33 17.85 12.45 12.69
C GLN A 33 19.25 12.44 12.08
N SER A 34 20.29 12.59 12.87
CA SER A 34 21.67 12.46 12.42
C SER A 34 22.17 11.02 12.35
N ASP A 35 21.40 10.04 12.87
CA ASP A 35 21.75 8.62 12.79
C ASP A 35 21.15 7.99 11.51
N PRO A 36 22.00 7.59 10.53
CA PRO A 36 21.55 6.98 9.28
C PRO A 36 20.73 5.68 9.48
N LEU A 37 21.02 4.94 10.58
CA LEU A 37 20.32 3.70 10.88
C LEU A 37 18.88 3.98 11.34
N MET A 38 18.68 5.02 12.12
CA MET A 38 17.36 5.44 12.59
C MET A 38 16.51 5.95 11.43
N LEU A 39 17.07 6.75 10.54
CA LEU A 39 16.42 7.20 9.30
C LEU A 39 16.00 6.01 8.43
N LEU A 40 16.90 5.04 8.24
CA LEU A 40 16.59 3.83 7.48
C LEU A 40 15.44 3.02 8.14
N ALA A 41 15.44 2.89 9.46
CA ALA A 41 14.39 2.18 10.19
C ALA A 41 13.02 2.88 10.07
N GLN A 42 12.98 4.21 10.15
CA GLN A 42 11.77 5.00 9.94
C GLN A 42 11.23 4.81 8.52
N ASN A 43 12.09 4.92 7.52
CA ASN A 43 11.73 4.77 6.12
C ASN A 43 11.23 3.35 5.80
N LEU A 44 11.89 2.32 6.36
CA LEU A 44 11.46 0.93 6.22
C LEU A 44 10.09 0.67 6.87
N ALA A 45 9.68 1.44 7.88
CA ALA A 45 8.37 1.30 8.51
C ALA A 45 7.22 1.72 7.58
N HIS A 46 7.45 2.62 6.62
CA HIS A 46 6.45 3.04 5.63
C HIS A 46 6.13 1.93 4.62
N THR A 47 7.13 1.14 4.21
CA THR A 47 6.97 0.06 3.23
C THR A 47 5.82 -0.90 3.52
N PRO A 48 5.69 -1.50 4.74
CA PRO A 48 4.58 -2.39 5.04
C PRO A 48 3.23 -1.66 5.13
N VAL A 49 3.23 -0.39 5.51
CA VAL A 49 2.00 0.40 5.59
C VAL A 49 1.44 0.67 4.20
N PHE A 50 2.28 1.08 3.24
CA PHE A 50 1.86 1.28 1.85
C PHE A 50 1.55 -0.04 1.13
N ALA A 51 2.20 -1.14 1.51
CA ALA A 51 1.80 -2.49 1.07
C ALA A 51 0.38 -2.84 1.53
N ALA A 52 0.05 -2.59 2.81
CA ALA A 52 -1.30 -2.79 3.36
C ALA A 52 -2.33 -1.85 2.69
N LEU A 53 -1.97 -0.60 2.44
CA LEU A 53 -2.81 0.37 1.74
C LEU A 53 -3.14 -0.10 0.32
N ALA A 54 -2.14 -0.60 -0.42
CA ALA A 54 -2.33 -1.17 -1.76
C ALA A 54 -3.26 -2.39 -1.74
N PHE A 55 -3.13 -3.27 -0.74
CA PHE A 55 -4.04 -4.38 -0.54
C PHE A 55 -5.48 -3.92 -0.28
N CYS A 56 -5.67 -2.93 0.59
CA CYS A 56 -6.99 -2.40 0.90
C CYS A 56 -7.64 -1.75 -0.33
N TRP A 57 -6.90 -0.94 -1.10
CA TRP A 57 -7.38 -0.39 -2.36
C TRP A 57 -7.75 -1.48 -3.36
N LEU A 58 -6.90 -2.50 -3.51
CA LEU A 58 -7.17 -3.61 -4.41
C LEU A 58 -8.46 -4.34 -4.02
N ARG A 59 -8.66 -4.57 -2.73
CA ARG A 59 -9.87 -5.23 -2.22
C ARG A 59 -11.11 -4.35 -2.34
N ALA A 60 -10.97 -3.05 -2.09
CA ALA A 60 -12.07 -2.10 -2.24
C ALA A 60 -12.56 -2.01 -3.71
N LEU A 61 -11.64 -2.10 -4.67
CA LEU A 61 -11.93 -1.99 -6.11
C LEU A 61 -12.26 -3.33 -6.78
N SER A 62 -12.27 -4.45 -6.03
CA SER A 62 -12.43 -5.79 -6.57
C SER A 62 -13.73 -6.44 -6.13
N ARG A 63 -14.27 -7.34 -6.98
CA ARG A 63 -15.31 -8.27 -6.55
C ARG A 63 -14.71 -9.33 -5.61
N PRO A 64 -15.51 -9.93 -4.70
CA PRO A 64 -14.99 -10.87 -3.70
C PRO A 64 -14.19 -12.04 -4.27
N LEU A 65 -14.60 -12.55 -5.44
CA LEU A 65 -13.99 -13.72 -6.07
C LEU A 65 -13.11 -13.38 -7.28
N GLU A 66 -13.22 -12.17 -7.83
CA GLU A 66 -12.52 -11.78 -9.07
C GLU A 66 -11.77 -10.46 -8.87
N ILE A 67 -10.46 -10.49 -9.12
CA ILE A 67 -9.66 -9.28 -9.22
C ILE A 67 -9.29 -9.06 -10.69
N SER A 68 -9.84 -8.01 -11.28
CA SER A 68 -9.59 -7.64 -12.66
C SER A 68 -8.27 -6.86 -12.83
N ALA A 69 -7.71 -6.85 -14.04
CA ALA A 69 -6.52 -6.04 -14.33
C ALA A 69 -6.73 -4.53 -14.04
N PRO A 70 -7.89 -3.92 -14.38
CA PRO A 70 -8.18 -2.54 -13.98
C PRO A 70 -8.16 -2.30 -12.46
N ALA A 71 -8.56 -3.30 -11.64
CA ALA A 71 -8.50 -3.17 -10.18
C ALA A 71 -7.05 -3.13 -9.68
N TYR A 72 -6.14 -3.93 -10.25
CA TYR A 72 -4.70 -3.85 -9.94
C TYR A 72 -4.12 -2.48 -10.32
N ALA A 73 -4.43 -2.00 -11.51
CA ALA A 73 -3.96 -0.69 -11.97
C ALA A 73 -4.52 0.45 -11.09
N GLY A 74 -5.81 0.40 -10.78
CA GLY A 74 -6.45 1.37 -9.90
C GLY A 74 -5.85 1.39 -8.48
N ALA A 75 -5.59 0.22 -7.92
CA ALA A 75 -4.96 0.10 -6.59
C ALA A 75 -3.51 0.64 -6.60
N ALA A 76 -2.73 0.32 -7.64
CA ALA A 76 -1.37 0.84 -7.78
C ALA A 76 -1.34 2.35 -7.91
N LEU A 77 -2.21 2.92 -8.75
CA LEU A 77 -2.32 4.37 -8.96
C LEU A 77 -2.80 5.09 -7.69
N ALA A 78 -3.84 4.56 -7.02
CA ALA A 78 -4.38 5.18 -5.81
C ALA A 78 -3.36 5.15 -4.66
N ALA A 79 -2.73 3.99 -4.39
CA ALA A 79 -1.71 3.88 -3.35
C ALA A 79 -0.46 4.73 -3.68
N GLY A 80 -0.02 4.74 -4.94
CA GLY A 80 1.10 5.57 -5.40
C GLY A 80 0.82 7.07 -5.27
N ALA A 81 -0.38 7.51 -5.61
CA ALA A 81 -0.79 8.91 -5.40
C ALA A 81 -0.77 9.28 -3.91
N CYS A 82 -1.22 8.36 -3.02
CA CYS A 82 -1.15 8.58 -1.57
C CYS A 82 0.30 8.69 -1.09
N ALA A 83 1.24 7.89 -1.62
CA ALA A 83 2.66 7.97 -1.28
C ALA A 83 3.25 9.35 -1.67
N VAL A 84 2.97 9.81 -2.89
CA VAL A 84 3.41 11.13 -3.35
C VAL A 84 2.82 12.25 -2.49
N MET A 85 1.55 12.16 -2.12
CA MET A 85 0.90 13.17 -1.27
C MET A 85 1.48 13.17 0.14
N ASP A 86 1.81 12.00 0.71
CA ASP A 86 2.44 11.88 2.02
C ASP A 86 3.83 12.52 2.03
N GLU A 87 4.65 12.24 1.03
CA GLU A 87 5.97 12.86 0.86
C GLU A 87 5.86 14.40 0.74
N TRP A 88 4.90 14.87 -0.04
CA TRP A 88 4.66 16.32 -0.17
C TRP A 88 4.23 16.92 1.18
N HIS A 89 3.36 16.24 1.91
CA HIS A 89 2.95 16.68 3.24
C HIS A 89 4.15 16.74 4.21
N GLN A 90 4.99 15.69 4.23
CA GLN A 90 6.18 15.63 5.08
C GLN A 90 7.15 16.77 4.80
N ALA A 91 7.30 17.20 3.54
CA ALA A 91 8.12 18.35 3.17
C ALA A 91 7.69 19.67 3.85
N SER A 92 6.44 19.77 4.32
CA SER A 92 5.90 20.94 5.03
C SER A 92 6.00 20.83 6.56
N VAL A 93 6.39 19.66 7.10
CA VAL A 93 6.44 19.39 8.54
C VAL A 93 7.85 19.70 9.07
N PRO A 94 7.98 20.53 10.13
CA PRO A 94 9.28 20.86 10.71
C PRO A 94 10.06 19.62 11.14
N GLY A 95 11.32 19.54 10.69
CA GLY A 95 12.23 18.44 11.00
C GLY A 95 12.02 17.18 10.13
N ARG A 96 11.09 17.18 9.18
CA ARG A 96 10.91 16.13 8.18
C ARG A 96 11.47 16.58 6.83
N TYR A 97 11.94 15.60 6.04
CA TYR A 97 12.47 15.84 4.70
C TYR A 97 11.79 14.87 3.72
N ALA A 98 11.23 15.41 2.64
CA ALA A 98 10.78 14.58 1.53
C ALA A 98 11.99 13.87 0.88
N SER A 99 11.85 12.58 0.65
CA SER A 99 12.92 11.75 0.12
C SER A 99 12.44 10.90 -1.06
N VAL A 100 13.13 11.00 -2.17
CA VAL A 100 12.91 10.09 -3.31
C VAL A 100 13.15 8.64 -2.91
N GLY A 101 14.05 8.39 -1.95
CA GLY A 101 14.30 7.06 -1.39
C GLY A 101 13.06 6.47 -0.72
N ASP A 102 12.33 7.27 0.06
CA ASP A 102 11.11 6.85 0.74
C ASP A 102 10.01 6.52 -0.25
N LEU A 103 9.84 7.37 -1.27
CA LEU A 103 8.90 7.11 -2.36
C LEU A 103 9.23 5.80 -3.11
N CYS A 104 10.52 5.48 -3.31
CA CYS A 104 10.94 4.20 -3.90
C CYS A 104 10.61 3.01 -3.00
N LEU A 105 10.78 3.14 -1.68
CA LEU A 105 10.45 2.09 -0.71
C LEU A 105 8.94 1.84 -0.65
N ASP A 106 8.14 2.89 -0.66
CA ASP A 106 6.68 2.81 -0.71
C ASP A 106 6.21 2.15 -2.01
N ALA A 107 6.76 2.55 -3.15
CA ALA A 107 6.48 1.93 -4.44
C ALA A 107 6.87 0.45 -4.47
N ALA A 108 7.99 0.08 -3.85
CA ALA A 108 8.41 -1.32 -3.71
C ALA A 108 7.42 -2.12 -2.84
N GLY A 109 6.95 -1.56 -1.72
CA GLY A 109 5.92 -2.17 -0.87
C GLY A 109 4.60 -2.40 -1.61
N ILE A 110 4.12 -1.37 -2.33
CA ILE A 110 2.92 -1.43 -3.17
C ILE A 110 3.07 -2.54 -4.21
N GLY A 111 4.17 -2.53 -4.98
CA GLY A 111 4.43 -3.51 -6.04
C GLY A 111 4.54 -4.93 -5.51
N ALA A 112 5.29 -5.14 -4.42
CA ALA A 112 5.44 -6.44 -3.78
C ALA A 112 4.08 -7.03 -3.34
N MET A 113 3.23 -6.22 -2.70
CA MET A 113 1.90 -6.68 -2.28
C MET A 113 1.03 -7.09 -3.46
N LEU A 114 0.98 -6.28 -4.51
CA LEU A 114 0.17 -6.58 -5.69
C LEU A 114 0.65 -7.85 -6.41
N VAL A 115 1.97 -8.05 -6.48
CA VAL A 115 2.57 -9.28 -7.03
C VAL A 115 2.24 -10.50 -6.16
N ILE A 116 2.38 -10.41 -4.84
CA ILE A 116 2.05 -11.50 -3.91
C ILE A 116 0.59 -11.91 -4.08
N VAL A 117 -0.34 -10.96 -4.10
CA VAL A 117 -1.77 -11.27 -4.28
C VAL A 117 -2.02 -11.94 -5.64
N ARG A 118 -1.37 -11.47 -6.70
CA ARG A 118 -1.50 -12.09 -8.02
C ARG A 118 -0.99 -13.52 -8.04
N LEU A 119 0.20 -13.77 -7.50
CA LEU A 119 0.82 -15.11 -7.48
C LEU A 119 0.03 -16.10 -6.63
N THR A 120 -0.46 -15.68 -5.45
CA THR A 120 -1.27 -16.55 -4.59
C THR A 120 -2.57 -16.96 -5.27
N ARG A 121 -3.20 -16.06 -6.02
CA ARG A 121 -4.41 -16.37 -6.80
C ARG A 121 -4.15 -17.32 -7.97
N LEU A 122 -3.08 -17.12 -8.68
CA LEU A 122 -2.69 -18.02 -9.79
C LEU A 122 -2.45 -19.44 -9.26
N ARG A 123 -1.76 -19.58 -8.12
CA ARG A 123 -1.53 -20.87 -7.47
C ARG A 123 -2.85 -21.52 -7.03
N ALA A 124 -3.75 -20.78 -6.41
CA ALA A 124 -5.06 -21.29 -5.99
C ALA A 124 -5.91 -21.74 -7.17
N GLY A 125 -5.85 -21.05 -8.30
CA GLY A 125 -6.52 -21.43 -9.54
C GLY A 125 -5.95 -22.73 -10.12
N ALA A 126 -4.64 -22.88 -10.15
CA ALA A 126 -3.98 -24.09 -10.65
C ALA A 126 -4.33 -25.33 -9.79
N VAL A 127 -4.35 -25.19 -8.46
CA VAL A 127 -4.72 -26.28 -7.55
C VAL A 127 -6.18 -26.72 -7.76
N ARG A 128 -7.10 -25.78 -7.97
CA ARG A 128 -8.51 -26.10 -8.25
C ARG A 128 -8.67 -26.83 -9.59
N ALA A 129 -7.92 -26.44 -10.61
CA ALA A 129 -7.97 -27.06 -11.93
C ALA A 129 -7.40 -28.50 -11.94
N SER A 130 -6.54 -28.84 -11.00
CA SER A 130 -5.93 -30.18 -10.87
C SER A 130 -6.76 -31.18 -10.04
N GLN A 131 -7.84 -30.74 -9.39
CA GLN A 131 -8.72 -31.65 -8.65
C GLN A 131 -9.70 -32.35 -9.61
N PRO A 132 -9.77 -33.71 -9.61
CA PRO A 132 -10.74 -34.42 -10.42
C PRO A 132 -12.15 -34.07 -9.98
N SER A 133 -13.06 -33.87 -10.96
CA SER A 133 -14.48 -33.67 -10.69
C SER A 133 -15.04 -34.94 -10.02
N THR A 134 -15.27 -34.89 -8.73
CA THR A 134 -16.05 -35.92 -8.02
C THR A 134 -17.51 -35.74 -8.43
N SER A 135 -17.95 -36.44 -9.45
CA SER A 135 -19.34 -36.65 -9.82
C SER A 135 -19.94 -37.81 -9.07
#